data_5588ade79e19e7a255c1679be9f20159
#
_entry.id   5588ade79e19e7a255c1679be9f20159
#
_cell.length_a   1.000
_cell.length_b   1.000
_cell.length_c   1.000
_cell.angle_alpha   90.00
_cell.angle_beta   90.00
_cell.angle_gamma   90.00
#
_symmetry.space_group_name_H-M   'P 1'
#
loop_
_entity.id
_entity.type
_entity.pdbx_description
1 polymer ?
#
loop_
_entity_poly.entity_id
_entity_poly.type
_entity_poly.pdbx_seq_one_letter_code
_entity_poly.pdbx_strand_id
1 'polypeptide(L)'
;AAGIPLNYPTLIETDERTFRVFDAYDITLLAKNEEHVVPNDILFTPDEPFFYLTGANGGGKTTYLRTVGVAAVLLLWGCPMPCASAEVYVPSCVFTHFPRDERFDNKGRSVDEDNRVDEILAAADGHSLVLLNETYSTTSEEKAVRLTGQLAQRLYKAKIYGLYITHQHGLAESDIPYLNVVIDRDSDNRRTFKVERRRALSGSFARDVLKKYGLTRETLEERFPKV
;
A
#
# COMPACT_ATOMS: atom_id res chain seq x y z
N ALA A 1 4.16 -11.73 -26.31
CA ALA A 1 3.62 -11.02 -25.14
C ALA A 1 2.12 -10.91 -25.33
N ALA A 2 1.33 -11.51 -24.42
CA ALA A 2 -0.11 -11.29 -24.40
C ALA A 2 -0.30 -9.77 -24.20
N GLY A 3 -1.07 -9.13 -25.09
CA GLY A 3 -1.29 -7.69 -25.05
C GLY A 3 -1.94 -7.32 -23.71
N ILE A 4 -1.27 -6.48 -22.94
CA ILE A 4 -1.81 -5.94 -21.71
C ILE A 4 -2.97 -5.03 -22.10
N PRO A 5 -4.15 -5.17 -21.48
CA PRO A 5 -5.27 -4.31 -21.79
C PRO A 5 -4.95 -2.87 -21.35
N LEU A 6 -4.99 -1.94 -22.30
CA LEU A 6 -4.92 -0.51 -22.06
C LEU A 6 -6.31 0.08 -22.34
N ASN A 7 -6.95 0.62 -21.30
CA ASN A 7 -8.30 1.13 -21.41
C ASN A 7 -8.38 2.58 -20.92
N TYR A 8 -9.17 3.40 -21.66
CA TYR A 8 -9.57 4.71 -21.16
C TYR A 8 -10.65 4.52 -20.10
N PRO A 9 -10.55 5.22 -18.97
CA PRO A 9 -11.57 5.14 -17.93
C PRO A 9 -12.87 5.82 -18.33
N THR A 10 -13.98 5.31 -17.83
CA THR A 10 -15.24 6.04 -17.80
C THR A 10 -15.17 7.06 -16.65
N LEU A 11 -15.32 8.34 -16.98
CA LEU A 11 -15.33 9.40 -15.97
C LEU A 11 -16.69 9.50 -15.29
N ILE A 12 -16.68 9.57 -13.96
CA ILE A 12 -17.89 9.77 -13.15
C ILE A 12 -17.99 11.24 -12.82
N GLU A 13 -19.07 11.89 -13.31
CA GLU A 13 -19.35 13.32 -13.10
C GLU A 13 -20.25 13.59 -11.89
N THR A 14 -20.64 12.56 -11.15
CA THR A 14 -21.60 12.67 -10.04
C THR A 14 -20.91 12.93 -8.70
N ASP A 15 -21.68 13.41 -7.71
CA ASP A 15 -21.24 13.55 -6.31
C ASP A 15 -20.83 12.20 -5.67
N GLU A 16 -21.18 11.09 -6.31
CA GLU A 16 -20.70 9.76 -5.96
C GLU A 16 -19.26 9.59 -6.45
N ARG A 17 -18.33 10.13 -5.71
CA ARG A 17 -16.90 9.96 -5.96
C ARG A 17 -16.53 8.48 -5.81
N THR A 18 -16.47 7.76 -6.92
CA THR A 18 -15.97 6.38 -6.93
C THR A 18 -14.69 6.33 -7.75
N PHE A 19 -13.69 5.62 -7.24
CA PHE A 19 -12.47 5.31 -7.97
C PHE A 19 -12.36 3.79 -8.02
N ARG A 20 -12.82 3.22 -9.12
CA ARG A 20 -12.88 1.77 -9.33
C ARG A 20 -12.08 1.39 -10.57
N VAL A 21 -11.08 0.55 -10.40
CA VAL A 21 -10.27 0.00 -11.48
C VAL A 21 -10.20 -1.50 -11.33
N PHE A 22 -10.58 -2.23 -12.36
CA PHE A 22 -10.53 -3.70 -12.37
C PHE A 22 -9.27 -4.19 -13.06
N ASP A 23 -8.61 -5.17 -12.45
CA ASP A 23 -7.38 -5.78 -12.95
C ASP A 23 -6.32 -4.74 -13.33
N ALA A 24 -6.00 -3.83 -12.42
CA ALA A 24 -4.92 -2.86 -12.60
C ALA A 24 -3.55 -3.56 -12.55
N TYR A 25 -2.70 -3.25 -13.54
CA TYR A 25 -1.33 -3.77 -13.65
C TYR A 25 -0.29 -2.70 -13.28
N ASP A 26 0.79 -3.11 -12.62
CA ASP A 26 1.95 -2.24 -12.43
C ASP A 26 2.72 -2.08 -13.74
N ILE A 27 2.65 -0.90 -14.36
CA ILE A 27 3.31 -0.59 -15.62
C ILE A 27 4.84 -0.72 -15.52
N THR A 28 5.43 -0.55 -14.34
CA THR A 28 6.88 -0.66 -14.15
C THR A 28 7.37 -2.10 -14.17
N LEU A 29 6.56 -3.05 -13.70
CA LEU A 29 6.83 -4.48 -13.82
C LEU A 29 6.68 -4.94 -15.28
N LEU A 30 5.65 -4.44 -15.96
CA LEU A 30 5.44 -4.69 -17.38
C LEU A 30 6.61 -4.20 -18.23
N ALA A 31 7.11 -2.99 -17.97
CA ALA A 31 8.27 -2.43 -18.67
C ALA A 31 9.56 -3.21 -18.42
N LYS A 32 9.67 -3.93 -17.31
CA LYS A 32 10.79 -4.82 -16.99
C LYS A 32 10.68 -6.21 -17.59
N ASN A 33 9.61 -6.48 -18.36
CA ASN A 33 9.30 -7.80 -18.93
C ASN A 33 9.22 -8.92 -17.86
N GLU A 34 8.72 -8.60 -16.66
CA GLU A 34 8.45 -9.62 -15.66
C GLU A 34 7.42 -10.62 -16.20
N GLU A 35 7.73 -11.91 -16.09
CA GLU A 35 6.92 -12.99 -16.69
C GLU A 35 5.52 -13.10 -16.08
N HIS A 36 5.38 -12.73 -14.80
CA HIS A 36 4.14 -12.87 -14.05
C HIS A 36 3.77 -11.61 -13.28
N VAL A 37 3.11 -10.68 -13.97
CA VAL A 37 2.52 -9.51 -13.31
C VAL A 37 1.08 -9.83 -12.92
N VAL A 38 0.81 -9.81 -11.61
CA VAL A 38 -0.50 -10.11 -11.06
C VAL A 38 -1.33 -8.83 -10.97
N PRO A 39 -2.46 -8.74 -11.69
CA PRO A 39 -3.35 -7.59 -11.60
C PRO A 39 -4.12 -7.58 -10.27
N ASN A 40 -4.51 -6.39 -9.83
CA ASN A 40 -5.31 -6.19 -8.64
C ASN A 40 -6.38 -5.12 -8.85
N ASP A 41 -7.51 -5.27 -8.18
CA ASP A 41 -8.56 -4.26 -8.19
C ASP A 41 -8.22 -3.09 -7.26
N ILE A 42 -8.66 -1.90 -7.65
CA ILE A 42 -8.58 -0.69 -6.83
C ILE A 42 -10.00 -0.19 -6.61
N LEU A 43 -10.39 0.02 -5.37
CA LEU A 43 -11.70 0.53 -5.05
C LEU A 43 -11.65 1.50 -3.87
N PHE A 44 -12.03 2.75 -4.14
CA PHE A 44 -12.36 3.75 -3.12
C PHE A 44 -13.77 4.27 -3.35
N THR A 45 -14.50 4.44 -2.26
CA THR A 45 -15.85 5.00 -2.24
C THR A 45 -15.96 6.04 -1.13
N PRO A 46 -17.00 6.91 -1.12
CA PRO A 46 -17.23 7.84 -0.01
C PRO A 46 -17.39 7.18 1.35
N ASP A 47 -17.88 5.94 1.38
CA ASP A 47 -18.04 5.17 2.63
C ASP A 47 -16.74 4.49 3.05
N GLU A 48 -15.89 4.15 2.11
CA GLU A 48 -14.58 3.53 2.34
C GLU A 48 -13.50 4.29 1.58
N PRO A 49 -13.17 5.50 2.05
CA PRO A 49 -12.24 6.37 1.33
C PRO A 49 -10.77 5.98 1.54
N PHE A 50 -10.45 5.34 2.66
CA PHE A 50 -9.07 5.14 3.08
C PHE A 50 -8.86 3.75 3.68
N PHE A 51 -7.71 3.13 3.38
CA PHE A 51 -7.40 1.77 3.85
C PHE A 51 -5.99 1.70 4.44
N TYR A 52 -5.83 0.86 5.46
CA TYR A 52 -4.53 0.32 5.80
C TYR A 52 -4.18 -0.84 4.85
N LEU A 53 -2.95 -0.87 4.37
CA LEU A 53 -2.42 -1.97 3.56
C LEU A 53 -1.34 -2.71 4.34
N THR A 54 -1.61 -3.98 4.65
CA THR A 54 -0.74 -4.82 5.47
C THR A 54 -0.36 -6.11 4.75
N GLY A 55 0.45 -6.93 5.39
CA GLY A 55 0.87 -8.23 4.86
C GLY A 55 2.39 -8.42 4.88
N ALA A 56 2.84 -9.58 4.45
CA ALA A 56 4.24 -9.97 4.50
C ALA A 56 5.17 -9.06 3.69
N ASN A 57 6.42 -8.93 4.13
CA ASN A 57 7.46 -8.27 3.38
C ASN A 57 7.73 -8.99 2.06
N GLY A 58 7.93 -8.21 0.99
CA GLY A 58 8.05 -8.74 -0.37
C GLY A 58 6.76 -9.34 -0.92
N GLY A 59 5.60 -9.11 -0.30
CA GLY A 59 4.30 -9.57 -0.77
C GLY A 59 3.66 -8.67 -1.84
N GLY A 60 4.28 -7.53 -2.19
CA GLY A 60 3.77 -6.63 -3.23
C GLY A 60 3.05 -5.38 -2.71
N LYS A 61 3.08 -5.07 -1.40
CA LYS A 61 2.42 -3.86 -0.83
C LYS A 61 2.83 -2.57 -1.55
N THR A 62 4.14 -2.33 -1.63
CA THR A 62 4.68 -1.12 -2.29
C THR A 62 4.40 -1.10 -3.79
N THR A 63 4.38 -2.27 -4.43
CA THR A 63 3.98 -2.42 -5.84
C THR A 63 2.53 -2.02 -6.02
N TYR A 64 1.62 -2.53 -5.18
CA TYR A 64 0.20 -2.16 -5.25
C TYR A 64 -0.03 -0.67 -4.98
N LEU A 65 0.62 -0.10 -3.95
CA LEU A 65 0.54 1.34 -3.67
C LEU A 65 0.98 2.18 -4.89
N ARG A 66 2.07 1.76 -5.54
CA ARG A 66 2.57 2.41 -6.76
C ARG A 66 1.61 2.25 -7.94
N THR A 67 1.00 1.06 -8.11
CA THR A 67 -0.02 0.83 -9.14
C THR A 67 -1.17 1.82 -9.00
N VAL A 68 -1.68 2.03 -7.77
CA VAL A 68 -2.73 3.02 -7.48
C VAL A 68 -2.28 4.43 -7.86
N GLY A 69 -1.08 4.83 -7.44
CA GLY A 69 -0.54 6.16 -7.75
C GLY A 69 -0.34 6.40 -9.24
N VAL A 70 0.22 5.42 -9.95
CA VAL A 70 0.44 5.52 -11.40
C VAL A 70 -0.89 5.54 -12.16
N ALA A 71 -1.88 4.74 -11.76
CA ALA A 71 -3.21 4.78 -12.36
C ALA A 71 -3.84 6.18 -12.26
N ALA A 72 -3.74 6.82 -11.07
CA ALA A 72 -4.23 8.18 -10.88
C ALA A 72 -3.46 9.23 -11.71
N VAL A 73 -2.14 9.10 -11.83
CA VAL A 73 -1.31 10.01 -12.66
C VAL A 73 -1.65 9.86 -14.14
N LEU A 74 -1.80 8.62 -14.64
CA LEU A 74 -2.21 8.38 -16.04
C LEU A 74 -3.59 8.99 -16.32
N LEU A 75 -4.53 8.85 -15.38
CA LEU A 75 -5.86 9.47 -15.46
C LEU A 75 -5.75 11.00 -15.57
N LEU A 76 -4.96 11.64 -14.70
CA LEU A 76 -4.75 13.10 -14.72
C LEU A 76 -4.15 13.60 -16.03
N TRP A 77 -3.38 12.78 -16.71
CA TRP A 77 -2.78 13.10 -18.01
C TRP A 77 -3.66 12.70 -19.19
N GLY A 78 -4.86 12.16 -18.95
CA GLY A 78 -5.77 11.70 -20.01
C GLY A 78 -5.23 10.49 -20.76
N CYS A 79 -4.33 9.71 -20.16
CA CYS A 79 -3.75 8.52 -20.76
C CYS A 79 -4.59 7.27 -20.46
N PRO A 80 -4.56 6.24 -21.32
CA PRO A 80 -5.15 4.96 -20.99
C PRO A 80 -4.41 4.29 -19.82
N MET A 81 -5.15 3.58 -18.99
CA MET A 81 -4.64 2.85 -17.84
C MET A 81 -4.41 1.38 -18.19
N PRO A 82 -3.35 0.74 -17.65
CA PRO A 82 -3.14 -0.70 -17.80
C PRO A 82 -4.10 -1.47 -16.88
N CYS A 83 -5.32 -1.69 -17.34
CA CYS A 83 -6.40 -2.35 -16.59
C CYS A 83 -7.43 -2.98 -17.52
N ALA A 84 -8.29 -3.86 -16.99
CA ALA A 84 -9.40 -4.44 -17.74
C ALA A 84 -10.52 -3.41 -17.98
N SER A 85 -10.86 -2.61 -16.95
CA SER A 85 -11.81 -1.50 -17.05
C SER A 85 -11.65 -0.54 -15.88
N ALA A 86 -12.14 0.68 -16.02
CA ALA A 86 -12.16 1.67 -14.96
C ALA A 86 -13.35 2.61 -15.01
N GLU A 87 -13.92 2.89 -13.84
CA GLU A 87 -14.94 3.91 -13.59
C GLU A 87 -14.44 4.81 -12.47
N VAL A 88 -14.09 6.05 -12.79
CA VAL A 88 -13.35 6.87 -11.85
C VAL A 88 -13.80 8.33 -11.85
N TYR A 89 -13.81 8.94 -10.67
CA TYR A 89 -13.72 10.38 -10.60
C TYR A 89 -12.25 10.82 -10.76
N VAL A 90 -12.03 12.03 -11.24
CA VAL A 90 -10.68 12.58 -11.42
C VAL A 90 -10.24 13.25 -10.11
N PRO A 91 -9.19 12.74 -9.42
CA PRO A 91 -8.70 13.38 -8.22
C PRO A 91 -8.09 14.76 -8.54
N SER A 92 -8.25 15.72 -7.62
CA SER A 92 -7.65 17.06 -7.76
C SER A 92 -6.14 17.03 -7.71
N CYS A 93 -5.59 16.16 -6.86
CA CYS A 93 -4.16 16.00 -6.64
C CYS A 93 -3.81 14.61 -6.12
N VAL A 94 -2.56 14.19 -6.35
CA VAL A 94 -2.00 12.95 -5.79
C VAL A 94 -0.83 13.31 -4.87
N PHE A 95 -0.96 13.02 -3.60
CA PHE A 95 0.10 13.20 -2.61
C PHE A 95 0.73 11.85 -2.27
N THR A 96 2.05 11.84 -2.18
CA THR A 96 2.78 10.61 -1.83
C THR A 96 3.81 10.87 -0.75
N HIS A 97 3.93 9.92 0.18
CA HIS A 97 5.03 9.85 1.12
C HIS A 97 5.65 8.46 1.08
N PHE A 98 6.90 8.39 0.60
CA PHE A 98 7.71 7.18 0.60
C PHE A 98 8.97 7.42 1.42
N PRO A 99 9.44 6.43 2.20
CA PRO A 99 10.72 6.54 2.90
C PRO A 99 11.83 6.83 1.88
N ARG A 100 12.71 7.75 2.19
CA ARG A 100 13.91 7.97 1.38
C ARG A 100 14.92 6.87 1.68
N ASP A 101 15.62 6.41 0.65
CA ASP A 101 16.74 5.47 0.80
C ASP A 101 17.78 6.00 1.79
N GLU A 102 18.38 5.09 2.55
CA GLU A 102 19.34 5.36 3.62
C GLU A 102 20.57 6.12 3.12
N ARG A 103 20.58 7.42 3.22
CA ARG A 103 21.76 8.25 3.11
C ARG A 103 21.99 8.99 4.44
N PHE A 104 22.91 8.48 5.21
CA PHE A 104 23.81 9.02 6.24
C PHE A 104 23.36 10.12 7.24
N ASP A 105 22.11 10.52 7.40
CA ASP A 105 21.77 11.48 8.46
C ASP A 105 20.43 11.18 9.15
N ASN A 106 20.51 10.52 10.31
CA ASN A 106 19.33 10.10 11.08
C ASN A 106 18.69 11.22 11.91
N LYS A 107 19.36 12.36 12.13
CA LYS A 107 18.85 13.43 13.00
C LYS A 107 17.89 14.41 12.30
N GLY A 108 17.98 14.54 10.97
CA GLY A 108 17.07 15.37 10.18
C GLY A 108 15.77 14.66 9.78
N ARG A 109 15.73 13.33 9.78
CA ARG A 109 14.67 12.50 9.21
C ARG A 109 13.30 12.69 9.86
N SER A 110 13.24 12.68 11.18
CA SER A 110 11.95 12.79 11.90
C SER A 110 11.28 14.14 11.65
N VAL A 111 12.07 15.21 11.59
CA VAL A 111 11.57 16.56 11.33
C VAL A 111 11.11 16.70 9.87
N ASP A 112 11.84 16.12 8.92
CA ASP A 112 11.47 16.13 7.51
C ASP A 112 10.21 15.30 7.25
N GLU A 113 10.04 14.15 7.94
CA GLU A 113 8.82 13.34 7.88
C GLU A 113 7.60 14.10 8.43
N ASP A 114 7.73 14.72 9.59
CA ASP A 114 6.68 15.51 10.21
C ASP A 114 6.27 16.69 9.32
N ASN A 115 7.24 17.47 8.80
CA ASN A 115 6.98 18.59 7.90
C ASN A 115 6.23 18.14 6.63
N ARG A 116 6.64 17.03 6.04
CA ARG A 116 6.00 16.52 4.82
C ARG A 116 4.58 16.03 5.05
N VAL A 117 4.33 15.42 6.21
CA VAL A 117 2.96 15.05 6.60
C VAL A 117 2.10 16.29 6.82
N ASP A 118 2.64 17.33 7.47
CA ASP A 118 1.94 18.58 7.68
C ASP A 118 1.63 19.30 6.36
N GLU A 119 2.55 19.30 5.39
CA GLU A 119 2.30 19.81 4.04
C GLU A 119 1.15 19.05 3.34
N ILE A 120 1.14 17.71 3.41
CA ILE A 120 0.06 16.89 2.85
C ILE A 120 -1.28 17.24 3.52
N LEU A 121 -1.29 17.31 4.86
CA LEU A 121 -2.51 17.61 5.61
C LEU A 121 -3.04 19.02 5.40
N ALA A 122 -2.16 19.98 5.07
CA ALA A 122 -2.54 21.35 4.74
C ALA A 122 -3.09 21.52 3.34
N ALA A 123 -2.63 20.69 2.39
CA ALA A 123 -2.95 20.83 0.97
C ALA A 123 -4.01 19.82 0.48
N ALA A 124 -4.13 18.64 1.11
CA ALA A 124 -5.08 17.62 0.70
C ALA A 124 -6.53 17.99 1.11
N ASP A 125 -7.43 17.80 0.18
CA ASP A 125 -8.87 17.97 0.34
C ASP A 125 -9.63 16.65 0.07
N GLY A 126 -10.95 16.66 0.22
CA GLY A 126 -11.78 15.49 -0.02
C GLY A 126 -11.73 14.96 -1.46
N HIS A 127 -11.15 15.66 -2.41
CA HIS A 127 -10.95 15.23 -3.80
C HIS A 127 -9.52 14.74 -4.09
N SER A 128 -8.66 14.75 -3.09
CA SER A 128 -7.26 14.30 -3.22
C SER A 128 -7.11 12.80 -3.03
N LEU A 129 -6.03 12.24 -3.60
CA LEU A 129 -5.54 10.88 -3.34
C LEU A 129 -4.25 10.95 -2.54
N VAL A 130 -4.19 10.26 -1.39
CA VAL A 130 -3.02 10.26 -0.49
C VAL A 130 -2.47 8.85 -0.34
N LEU A 131 -1.20 8.65 -0.66
CA LEU A 131 -0.52 7.36 -0.64
C LEU A 131 0.68 7.42 0.30
N LEU A 132 0.61 6.68 1.40
CA LEU A 132 1.60 6.69 2.47
C LEU A 132 2.28 5.32 2.60
N ASN A 133 3.60 5.31 2.65
CA ASN A 133 4.38 4.10 2.83
C ASN A 133 5.24 4.19 4.08
N GLU A 134 4.88 3.44 5.13
CA GLU A 134 5.67 3.28 6.37
C GLU A 134 6.15 4.60 7.00
N THR A 135 5.29 5.63 7.01
CA THR A 135 5.55 6.91 7.69
C THR A 135 5.78 6.66 9.18
N TYR A 136 6.65 7.43 9.82
CA TYR A 136 7.05 7.31 11.23
C TYR A 136 7.84 6.03 11.58
N SER A 137 8.52 5.44 10.59
CA SER A 137 9.35 4.24 10.80
C SER A 137 10.59 4.48 11.67
N THR A 138 10.98 5.74 11.90
CA THR A 138 12.20 6.14 12.62
C THR A 138 11.98 6.42 14.11
N THR A 139 10.75 6.33 14.62
CA THR A 139 10.42 6.63 16.02
C THR A 139 10.11 5.34 16.83
N SER A 140 9.86 5.49 18.14
CA SER A 140 9.46 4.33 18.97
C SER A 140 8.13 3.74 18.50
N GLU A 141 7.94 2.42 18.63
CA GLU A 141 6.76 1.70 18.17
C GLU A 141 5.46 2.32 18.71
N GLU A 142 5.40 2.62 20.02
CA GLU A 142 4.23 3.23 20.66
C GLU A 142 3.91 4.61 20.05
N LYS A 143 4.92 5.47 19.88
CA LYS A 143 4.74 6.78 19.24
C LYS A 143 4.33 6.64 17.78
N ALA A 144 4.94 5.70 17.05
CA ALA A 144 4.62 5.41 15.66
C ALA A 144 3.14 4.98 15.49
N VAL A 145 2.67 4.03 16.30
CA VAL A 145 1.26 3.58 16.31
C VAL A 145 0.31 4.76 16.53
N ARG A 146 0.59 5.59 17.53
CA ARG A 146 -0.23 6.75 17.86
C ARG A 146 -0.28 7.76 16.71
N LEU A 147 0.87 8.14 16.14
CA LEU A 147 0.94 9.12 15.05
C LEU A 147 0.30 8.60 13.77
N THR A 148 0.55 7.33 13.41
CA THR A 148 -0.09 6.65 12.27
C THR A 148 -1.60 6.63 12.42
N GLY A 149 -2.10 6.26 13.60
CA GLY A 149 -3.54 6.25 13.87
C GLY A 149 -4.19 7.62 13.77
N GLN A 150 -3.54 8.66 14.32
CA GLN A 150 -4.04 10.04 14.25
C GLN A 150 -4.07 10.55 12.80
N LEU A 151 -3.01 10.34 12.04
CA LEU A 151 -2.92 10.73 10.63
C LEU A 151 -4.00 10.05 9.79
N ALA A 152 -4.06 8.72 9.85
CA ALA A 152 -5.02 7.95 9.08
C ALA A 152 -6.47 8.31 9.44
N GLN A 153 -6.78 8.53 10.73
CA GLN A 153 -8.11 8.94 11.18
C GLN A 153 -8.50 10.33 10.66
N ARG A 154 -7.55 11.27 10.57
CA ARG A 154 -7.81 12.60 9.98
C ARG A 154 -8.16 12.47 8.50
N LEU A 155 -7.37 11.71 7.73
CA LEU A 155 -7.61 11.49 6.30
C LEU A 155 -8.93 10.76 6.05
N TYR A 156 -9.23 9.73 6.83
CA TYR A 156 -10.49 8.97 6.75
C TYR A 156 -11.72 9.84 7.03
N LYS A 157 -11.70 10.64 8.11
CA LYS A 157 -12.80 11.56 8.46
C LYS A 157 -12.99 12.69 7.44
N ALA A 158 -11.90 13.15 6.83
CA ALA A 158 -11.94 14.13 5.76
C ALA A 158 -12.40 13.54 4.41
N LYS A 159 -12.72 12.24 4.36
CA LYS A 159 -13.13 11.53 3.14
C LYS A 159 -12.08 11.63 2.02
N ILE A 160 -10.81 11.73 2.38
CA ILE A 160 -9.68 11.72 1.45
C ILE A 160 -9.39 10.29 1.04
N TYR A 161 -9.28 10.04 -0.27
CA TYR A 161 -9.00 8.71 -0.76
C TYR A 161 -7.55 8.35 -0.59
N GLY A 162 -7.27 7.12 -0.18
CA GLY A 162 -5.88 6.73 -0.03
C GLY A 162 -5.59 5.38 0.60
N LEU A 163 -4.29 5.12 0.65
CA LEU A 163 -3.71 3.91 1.22
C LEU A 163 -2.57 4.25 2.16
N TYR A 164 -2.48 3.54 3.26
CA TYR A 164 -1.37 3.62 4.20
C TYR A 164 -0.76 2.23 4.43
N ILE A 165 0.43 2.01 3.88
CA ILE A 165 1.20 0.79 4.21
C ILE A 165 1.73 0.91 5.62
N THR A 166 1.41 -0.09 6.45
CA THR A 166 1.90 -0.16 7.83
C THR A 166 2.15 -1.60 8.27
N HIS A 167 3.15 -1.77 9.13
CA HIS A 167 3.45 -3.01 9.84
C HIS A 167 3.00 -3.00 11.30
N GLN A 168 2.36 -1.89 11.73
CA GLN A 168 1.99 -1.69 13.12
C GLN A 168 0.72 -2.47 13.47
N HIS A 169 0.82 -3.33 14.47
CA HIS A 169 -0.29 -4.19 14.90
C HIS A 169 -1.29 -3.49 15.84
N GLY A 170 -0.88 -2.40 16.49
CA GLY A 170 -1.71 -1.66 17.44
C GLY A 170 -2.86 -0.83 16.84
N LEU A 171 -3.02 -0.85 15.50
CA LEU A 171 -4.07 -0.12 14.78
C LEU A 171 -5.36 -0.94 14.60
N ALA A 172 -5.40 -2.17 15.09
CA ALA A 172 -6.51 -3.12 14.87
C ALA A 172 -7.87 -2.67 15.41
N GLU A 173 -7.89 -1.72 16.35
CA GLU A 173 -9.12 -1.13 16.93
C GLU A 173 -9.67 0.05 16.12
N SER A 174 -9.04 0.39 15.01
CA SER A 174 -9.46 1.47 14.13
C SER A 174 -10.66 1.06 13.27
N ASP A 175 -11.59 2.00 13.03
CA ASP A 175 -12.71 1.83 12.08
C ASP A 175 -12.24 1.80 10.60
N ILE A 176 -10.98 2.14 10.35
CA ILE A 176 -10.40 2.14 9.00
C ILE A 176 -10.23 0.71 8.50
N PRO A 177 -10.81 0.36 7.35
CA PRO A 177 -10.72 -0.99 6.81
C PRO A 177 -9.29 -1.36 6.37
N TYR A 178 -9.04 -2.66 6.29
CA TYR A 178 -7.76 -3.23 5.92
C TYR A 178 -7.80 -3.91 4.56
N LEU A 179 -6.75 -3.69 3.77
CA LEU A 179 -6.34 -4.50 2.65
C LEU A 179 -5.12 -5.33 3.06
N ASN A 180 -5.10 -6.59 2.65
CA ASN A 180 -3.97 -7.48 2.93
C ASN A 180 -3.44 -8.09 1.65
N VAL A 181 -2.11 -8.19 1.55
CA VAL A 181 -1.50 -9.03 0.54
C VAL A 181 -1.64 -10.49 0.94
N VAL A 182 -2.24 -11.29 0.06
CA VAL A 182 -2.56 -12.69 0.31
C VAL A 182 -1.33 -13.57 0.17
N ILE A 183 -1.15 -14.44 1.14
CA ILE A 183 -0.17 -15.53 1.11
C ILE A 183 -0.94 -16.84 0.99
N ASP A 184 -0.57 -17.68 0.03
CA ASP A 184 -1.09 -19.03 -0.07
C ASP A 184 -0.40 -19.88 1.01
N ARG A 185 -1.18 -20.24 2.05
CA ARG A 185 -0.69 -21.03 3.18
C ARG A 185 -0.53 -22.51 2.85
N ASP A 186 -1.26 -23.00 1.88
CA ASP A 186 -1.26 -24.41 1.48
C ASP A 186 -0.06 -24.75 0.59
N SER A 187 0.56 -23.75 -0.04
CA SER A 187 1.73 -23.88 -0.92
C SER A 187 3.02 -23.30 -0.29
N ASP A 188 3.36 -23.71 0.90
CA ASP A 188 4.61 -23.30 1.60
C ASP A 188 4.81 -21.76 1.67
N ASN A 189 3.72 -21.03 1.99
CA ASN A 189 3.68 -19.56 2.08
C ASN A 189 4.02 -18.85 0.76
N ARG A 190 3.64 -19.42 -0.37
CA ARG A 190 3.81 -18.80 -1.68
C ARG A 190 3.08 -17.44 -1.73
N ARG A 191 3.79 -16.42 -2.19
CA ARG A 191 3.21 -15.09 -2.40
C ARG A 191 2.31 -15.10 -3.63
N THR A 192 1.04 -14.75 -3.43
CA THR A 192 0.07 -14.66 -4.53
C THR A 192 0.12 -13.30 -5.23
N PHE A 193 0.68 -12.28 -4.58
CA PHE A 193 0.66 -10.87 -4.98
C PHE A 193 -0.77 -10.30 -5.15
N LYS A 194 -1.79 -11.03 -4.72
CA LYS A 194 -3.17 -10.54 -4.66
C LYS A 194 -3.41 -9.75 -3.40
N VAL A 195 -4.17 -8.66 -3.55
CA VAL A 195 -4.61 -7.78 -2.48
C VAL A 195 -6.09 -8.02 -2.25
N GLU A 196 -6.47 -8.33 -1.02
CA GLU A 196 -7.86 -8.61 -0.65
C GLU A 196 -8.25 -7.79 0.57
N ARG A 197 -9.54 -7.46 0.66
CA ARG A 197 -10.12 -6.88 1.84
C ARG A 197 -10.24 -7.94 2.93
N ARG A 198 -9.56 -7.74 4.04
CA ARG A 198 -9.62 -8.64 5.20
C ARG A 198 -9.56 -7.82 6.50
N ARG A 199 -10.01 -8.43 7.61
CA ARG A 199 -9.70 -7.88 8.93
C ARG A 199 -8.20 -7.94 9.17
N ALA A 200 -7.68 -7.00 9.98
CA ALA A 200 -6.27 -7.00 10.38
C ALA A 200 -5.86 -8.39 10.86
N LEU A 201 -4.83 -8.95 10.25
CA LEU A 201 -4.27 -10.21 10.70
C LEU A 201 -3.37 -9.92 11.91
N SER A 202 -3.76 -10.38 13.09
CA SER A 202 -2.87 -10.46 14.24
C SER A 202 -1.87 -11.59 14.00
N GLY A 203 -0.71 -11.29 13.48
CA GLY A 203 0.33 -12.30 13.26
C GLY A 203 1.64 -11.68 12.80
N SER A 204 2.71 -12.01 13.50
CA SER A 204 4.07 -11.63 13.11
C SER A 204 4.56 -12.55 11.99
N PHE A 205 4.93 -11.98 10.85
CA PHE A 205 5.62 -12.69 9.76
C PHE A 205 7.13 -12.91 10.04
N ALA A 206 7.59 -12.61 11.27
CA ALA A 206 8.98 -12.80 11.67
C ALA A 206 9.44 -14.25 11.45
N ARG A 207 8.54 -15.23 11.68
CA ARG A 207 8.83 -16.65 11.47
C ARG A 207 9.12 -16.99 10.01
N ASP A 208 8.45 -16.32 9.06
CA ASP A 208 8.67 -16.51 7.62
C ASP A 208 10.03 -15.94 7.19
N VAL A 209 10.45 -14.81 7.78
CA VAL A 209 11.77 -14.22 7.56
C VAL A 209 12.85 -15.17 8.12
N LEU A 210 12.68 -15.67 9.35
CA LEU A 210 13.61 -16.62 9.94
C LEU A 210 13.73 -17.90 9.11
N LYS A 211 12.60 -18.43 8.59
CA LYS A 211 12.57 -19.60 7.71
C LYS A 211 13.30 -19.35 6.39
N LYS A 212 13.05 -18.16 5.76
CA LYS A 212 13.70 -17.76 4.51
C LYS A 212 15.22 -17.69 4.59
N TYR A 213 15.75 -17.23 5.73
CA TYR A 213 17.20 -17.12 5.96
C TYR A 213 17.82 -18.31 6.68
N GLY A 214 17.05 -19.40 6.90
CA GLY A 214 17.52 -20.57 7.62
C GLY A 214 17.92 -20.30 9.07
N LEU A 215 17.24 -19.35 9.70
CA LEU A 215 17.48 -18.93 11.09
C LEU A 215 16.41 -19.47 12.05
N THR A 216 15.60 -20.44 11.61
CA THR A 216 14.70 -21.14 12.53
C THR A 216 15.51 -22.03 13.45
N ARG A 217 14.97 -22.30 14.64
CA ARG A 217 15.63 -23.15 15.63
C ARG A 217 15.98 -24.53 15.04
N GLU A 218 15.05 -25.12 14.30
CA GLU A 218 15.23 -26.42 13.64
C GLU A 218 16.41 -26.38 12.67
N THR A 219 16.47 -25.38 11.79
CA THR A 219 17.55 -25.22 10.80
C THR A 219 18.90 -24.91 11.46
N LEU A 220 18.89 -24.18 12.58
CA LEU A 220 20.12 -23.88 13.34
C LEU A 220 20.61 -25.11 14.10
N GLU A 221 19.71 -25.91 14.68
CA GLU A 221 20.06 -27.17 15.35
C GLU A 221 20.60 -28.22 14.36
N GLU A 222 20.10 -28.25 13.11
CA GLU A 222 20.67 -29.09 12.04
C GLU A 222 22.06 -28.63 11.60
N ARG A 223 22.27 -27.30 11.46
CA ARG A 223 23.57 -26.73 11.05
C ARG A 223 24.64 -26.76 12.13
N PHE A 224 24.20 -26.64 13.37
CA PHE A 224 25.08 -26.60 14.55
C PHE A 224 24.59 -27.62 15.58
N PRO A 225 24.75 -28.92 15.30
CA PRO A 225 24.37 -29.95 16.28
C PRO A 225 25.15 -29.73 17.57
N LYS A 226 24.43 -29.77 18.69
CA LYS A 226 25.11 -29.73 20.01
C LYS A 226 26.03 -30.95 20.10
N VAL A 227 27.32 -30.70 20.29
CA VAL A 227 28.32 -31.71 20.61
C VAL A 227 28.05 -32.30 21.99
#